data_3aa8fa8d2ee7fec8469c9f0e195f2acc
#
_entry.id   3aa8fa8d2ee7fec8469c9f0e195f2acc
#
_cell.length_a   1.000
_cell.length_b   1.000
_cell.length_c   1.000
_cell.angle_alpha   90.00
_cell.angle_beta   90.00
_cell.angle_gamma   90.00
#
_symmetry.space_group_name_H-M   'P 1'
#
loop_
_entity.id
_entity.type
_entity.pdbx_description
1 polymer ?
#
loop_
_entity_poly.entity_id
_entity_poly.type
_entity_poly.pdbx_seq_one_letter_code
_entity_poly.pdbx_strand_id
1 'polypeptide(L)'
;MAEARRRWREAMPGLDPARLVFVDETWASTNMTRTRGRAPSGVRLVMAVPHGHWKTTTFVAGLRADGVVAPVVVDGAINGELFAAYVRQQLAPALRPGDVVVMDNLACHKRAGVREAIEGAGCRLLYLPPYSPDLNPIELAFSKLKALLRKAGERTVDGLWRLLGRLVDEFPPEECRRYLSHSGYRATPS
;
A
#
# COMPACT_ATOMS: atom_id res chain seq x y z
N MET A 1 8.17 13.21 -18.04
CA MET A 1 7.32 12.13 -17.49
C MET A 1 7.34 10.88 -18.36
N ALA A 2 6.98 10.94 -19.64
CA ALA A 2 6.97 9.77 -20.54
C ALA A 2 8.31 9.03 -20.61
N GLU A 3 9.41 9.76 -20.69
CA GLU A 3 10.76 9.19 -20.72
C GLU A 3 11.13 8.41 -19.43
N ALA A 4 10.80 8.94 -18.25
CA ALA A 4 11.04 8.24 -16.98
C ALA A 4 10.23 6.93 -16.88
N ARG A 5 8.99 6.94 -17.36
CA ARG A 5 8.13 5.73 -17.40
C ARG A 5 8.66 4.71 -18.41
N ARG A 6 9.17 5.16 -19.55
CA ARG A 6 9.80 4.29 -20.54
C ARG A 6 11.02 3.59 -19.96
N ARG A 7 11.96 4.34 -19.37
CA ARG A 7 13.16 3.80 -18.71
C ARG A 7 12.81 2.81 -17.60
N TRP A 8 11.77 3.11 -16.81
CA TRP A 8 11.31 2.19 -15.77
C TRP A 8 10.85 0.87 -16.37
N ARG A 9 10.00 0.91 -17.42
CA ARG A 9 9.50 -0.31 -18.09
C ARG A 9 10.63 -1.10 -18.75
N GLU A 10 11.65 -0.45 -19.29
CA GLU A 10 12.85 -1.10 -19.83
C GLU A 10 13.68 -1.80 -18.75
N ALA A 11 13.69 -1.27 -17.51
CA ALA A 11 14.40 -1.84 -16.38
C ALA A 11 13.62 -2.96 -15.66
N MET A 12 12.30 -2.97 -15.75
CA MET A 12 11.42 -3.92 -15.03
C MET A 12 11.77 -5.41 -15.27
N PRO A 13 12.10 -5.87 -16.48
CA PRO A 13 12.46 -7.27 -16.71
C PRO A 13 13.69 -7.75 -15.93
N GLY A 14 14.55 -6.82 -15.50
CA GLY A 14 15.71 -7.12 -14.67
C GLY A 14 15.43 -7.13 -13.16
N LEU A 15 14.17 -6.90 -12.74
CA LEU A 15 13.77 -6.91 -11.34
C LEU A 15 13.13 -8.26 -11.01
N ASP A 16 13.70 -8.98 -10.03
CA ASP A 16 13.11 -10.22 -9.52
C ASP A 16 11.87 -9.93 -8.66
N PRO A 17 10.64 -10.32 -9.07
CA PRO A 17 9.42 -10.07 -8.32
C PRO A 17 9.43 -10.66 -6.91
N ALA A 18 10.20 -11.72 -6.66
CA ALA A 18 10.32 -12.34 -5.34
C ALA A 18 11.09 -11.45 -4.33
N ARG A 19 11.86 -10.49 -4.84
CA ARG A 19 12.65 -9.53 -4.05
C ARG A 19 12.02 -8.15 -3.95
N LEU A 20 10.92 -7.89 -4.66
CA LEU A 20 10.29 -6.57 -4.65
C LEU A 20 9.44 -6.38 -3.39
N VAL A 21 9.56 -5.20 -2.80
CA VAL A 21 8.73 -4.71 -1.69
C VAL A 21 8.20 -3.33 -2.05
N PHE A 22 6.93 -3.23 -2.39
CA PHE A 22 6.27 -1.96 -2.69
C PHE A 22 5.73 -1.35 -1.41
N VAL A 23 6.16 -0.15 -1.06
CA VAL A 23 5.78 0.53 0.18
C VAL A 23 5.01 1.80 -0.16
N ASP A 24 3.88 1.97 0.50
CA ASP A 24 3.02 3.14 0.32
C ASP A 24 2.10 3.34 1.53
N GLU A 25 1.38 4.46 1.57
CA GLU A 25 0.38 4.75 2.58
C GLU A 25 -1.00 4.95 1.98
N THR A 26 -2.02 4.63 2.78
CA THR A 26 -3.41 4.92 2.43
C THR A 26 -4.20 5.36 3.65
N TRP A 27 -5.21 6.19 3.43
CA TRP A 27 -6.09 6.63 4.51
C TRP A 27 -7.29 5.69 4.69
N ALA A 28 -7.74 5.57 5.92
CA ALA A 28 -9.00 4.97 6.32
C ALA A 28 -9.73 5.92 7.29
N SER A 29 -11.05 5.87 7.34
CA SER A 29 -11.82 6.74 8.23
C SER A 29 -13.08 6.06 8.77
N THR A 30 -13.55 6.54 9.92
CA THR A 30 -14.71 5.99 10.62
C THR A 30 -16.05 6.26 9.93
N ASN A 31 -16.07 7.09 8.88
CA ASN A 31 -17.25 7.34 8.06
C ASN A 31 -17.30 6.54 6.75
N MET A 32 -16.35 5.62 6.52
CA MET A 32 -16.34 4.82 5.29
C MET A 32 -17.62 3.98 5.18
N THR A 33 -18.28 4.07 4.02
CA THR A 33 -19.47 3.29 3.67
C THR A 33 -19.35 2.70 2.29
N ARG A 34 -20.21 1.75 1.97
CA ARG A 34 -20.33 1.20 0.63
C ARG A 34 -20.68 2.32 -0.35
N THR A 35 -19.95 2.41 -1.45
CA THR A 35 -20.16 3.41 -2.51
C THR A 35 -21.12 2.93 -3.60
N ARG A 36 -21.47 1.64 -3.58
CA ARG A 36 -22.34 0.99 -4.57
C ARG A 36 -23.23 -0.03 -3.85
N GLY A 37 -24.42 -0.25 -4.40
CA GLY A 37 -25.37 -1.28 -4.02
C GLY A 37 -26.18 -1.74 -5.22
N ARG A 38 -27.13 -2.65 -5.00
CA ARG A 38 -28.05 -3.15 -6.03
C ARG A 38 -29.48 -2.93 -5.54
N ALA A 39 -30.34 -2.50 -6.44
CA ALA A 39 -31.79 -2.41 -6.27
C ALA A 39 -32.46 -2.99 -7.52
N PRO A 40 -33.75 -3.38 -7.46
CA PRO A 40 -34.54 -3.69 -8.63
C PRO A 40 -34.52 -2.53 -9.65
N SER A 41 -34.67 -2.85 -10.93
CA SER A 41 -34.75 -1.83 -11.97
C SER A 41 -35.86 -0.82 -11.67
N GLY A 42 -35.57 0.47 -11.84
CA GLY A 42 -36.50 1.56 -11.54
C GLY A 42 -36.64 1.94 -10.05
N VAL A 43 -35.98 1.21 -9.13
CA VAL A 43 -36.01 1.51 -7.70
C VAL A 43 -34.76 2.28 -7.29
N ARG A 44 -34.94 3.44 -6.63
CA ARG A 44 -33.83 4.21 -6.06
C ARG A 44 -33.22 3.48 -4.87
N LEU A 45 -31.92 3.22 -4.94
CA LEU A 45 -31.19 2.69 -3.80
C LEU A 45 -30.98 3.78 -2.74
N VAL A 46 -31.54 3.58 -1.55
CA VAL A 46 -31.40 4.47 -0.41
C VAL A 46 -30.55 3.77 0.67
N MET A 47 -29.56 4.48 1.20
CA MET A 47 -28.69 3.98 2.28
C MET A 47 -28.41 5.12 3.25
N ALA A 48 -28.53 4.84 4.55
CA ALA A 48 -28.07 5.75 5.59
C ALA A 48 -26.53 5.79 5.59
N VAL A 49 -25.97 6.99 5.59
CA VAL A 49 -24.53 7.22 5.68
C VAL A 49 -24.19 7.94 6.97
N PRO A 50 -23.03 7.68 7.59
CA PRO A 50 -22.60 8.41 8.78
C PRO A 50 -22.50 9.90 8.46
N HIS A 51 -23.07 10.71 9.34
CA HIS A 51 -23.00 12.17 9.29
C HIS A 51 -22.30 12.71 10.54
N GLY A 52 -21.66 13.85 10.44
CA GLY A 52 -20.96 14.52 11.56
C GLY A 52 -19.44 14.39 11.45
N HIS A 53 -18.75 14.50 12.59
CA HIS A 53 -17.29 14.44 12.65
C HIS A 53 -16.79 13.00 12.54
N TRP A 54 -15.80 12.78 11.69
CA TRP A 54 -15.12 11.49 11.53
C TRP A 54 -13.63 11.62 11.85
N LYS A 55 -13.03 10.51 12.21
CA LYS A 55 -11.59 10.39 12.42
C LYS A 55 -10.95 9.70 11.23
N THR A 56 -9.80 10.20 10.82
CA THR A 56 -8.99 9.64 9.74
C THR A 56 -7.73 9.03 10.33
N THR A 57 -7.37 7.89 9.82
CA THR A 57 -6.20 7.11 10.17
C THR A 57 -5.39 6.86 8.92
N THR A 58 -4.07 6.88 9.02
CA THR A 58 -3.17 6.45 7.95
C THR A 58 -2.73 5.00 8.21
N PHE A 59 -2.87 4.17 7.20
CA PHE A 59 -2.33 2.81 7.15
C PHE A 59 -1.13 2.78 6.21
N VAL A 60 0.03 2.36 6.72
CA VAL A 60 1.27 2.21 5.96
C VAL A 60 1.66 0.75 5.93
N ALA A 61 2.07 0.25 4.79
CA ALA A 61 2.51 -1.15 4.66
C ALA A 61 3.43 -1.34 3.46
N GLY A 62 4.10 -2.48 3.43
CA GLY A 62 4.77 -3.01 2.24
C GLY A 62 3.97 -4.16 1.63
N LEU A 63 4.02 -4.31 0.31
CA LEU A 63 3.49 -5.46 -0.43
C LEU A 63 4.64 -6.25 -1.04
N ARG A 64 4.70 -7.55 -0.72
CA ARG A 64 5.58 -8.55 -1.34
C ARG A 64 4.78 -9.53 -2.19
N ALA A 65 5.48 -10.38 -2.92
CA ALA A 65 4.88 -11.52 -3.62
C ALA A 65 4.25 -12.55 -2.68
N ASP A 66 4.64 -12.59 -1.42
CA ASP A 66 4.19 -13.56 -0.41
C ASP A 66 3.25 -12.97 0.65
N GLY A 67 2.95 -11.68 0.62
CA GLY A 67 2.02 -11.05 1.56
C GLY A 67 2.27 -9.57 1.82
N VAL A 68 1.54 -9.04 2.79
CA VAL A 68 1.73 -7.69 3.34
C VAL A 68 2.79 -7.74 4.43
N VAL A 69 3.68 -6.76 4.47
CA VAL A 69 4.81 -6.68 5.41
C VAL A 69 4.86 -5.32 6.09
N ALA A 70 5.33 -5.31 7.34
CA ALA A 70 5.48 -4.11 8.17
C ALA A 70 4.23 -3.20 8.21
N PRO A 71 3.01 -3.73 8.45
CA PRO A 71 1.81 -2.90 8.53
C PRO A 71 1.84 -2.06 9.80
N VAL A 72 1.55 -0.76 9.66
CA VAL A 72 1.43 0.18 10.78
C VAL A 72 0.21 1.07 10.59
N VAL A 73 -0.44 1.39 11.68
CA VAL A 73 -1.55 2.34 11.74
C VAL A 73 -1.10 3.58 12.50
N VAL A 74 -1.35 4.75 11.93
CA VAL A 74 -1.00 6.06 12.52
C VAL A 74 -2.28 6.87 12.67
N ASP A 75 -2.50 7.49 13.84
CA ASP A 75 -3.61 8.41 14.03
C ASP A 75 -3.39 9.69 13.22
N GLY A 76 -4.36 10.03 12.38
CA GLY A 76 -4.25 11.17 11.47
C GLY A 76 -3.33 10.97 10.27
N ALA A 77 -2.76 12.06 9.79
CA ALA A 77 -1.86 12.07 8.64
C ALA A 77 -0.42 11.72 9.03
N ILE A 78 0.27 10.96 8.18
CA ILE A 78 1.69 10.71 8.34
C ILE A 78 2.50 11.88 7.77
N ASN A 79 3.53 12.30 8.50
CA ASN A 79 4.52 13.25 8.03
C ASN A 79 5.86 12.56 7.75
N GLY A 80 6.82 13.30 7.19
CA GLY A 80 8.11 12.72 6.81
C GLY A 80 8.95 12.19 7.99
N GLU A 81 8.76 12.70 9.22
CA GLU A 81 9.47 12.21 10.41
C GLU A 81 8.89 10.88 10.87
N LEU A 82 7.56 10.79 10.92
CA LEU A 82 6.85 9.55 11.24
C LEU A 82 7.11 8.48 10.17
N PHE A 83 7.16 8.86 8.90
CA PHE A 83 7.52 7.93 7.83
C PHE A 83 8.97 7.41 7.97
N ALA A 84 9.93 8.29 8.26
CA ALA A 84 11.31 7.87 8.51
C ALA A 84 11.44 6.98 9.76
N ALA A 85 10.65 7.25 10.81
CA ALA A 85 10.58 6.39 12.00
C ALA A 85 9.98 5.01 11.65
N TYR A 86 8.89 4.97 10.87
CA TYR A 86 8.30 3.74 10.34
C TYR A 86 9.33 2.90 9.58
N VAL A 87 10.08 3.53 8.66
CA VAL A 87 11.10 2.83 7.88
C VAL A 87 12.16 2.22 8.77
N ARG A 88 12.68 2.96 9.76
CA ARG A 88 13.72 2.47 10.67
C ARG A 88 13.25 1.38 11.63
N GLN A 89 12.02 1.53 12.17
CA GLN A 89 11.57 0.71 13.31
C GLN A 89 10.72 -0.48 12.87
N GLN A 90 10.07 -0.42 11.73
CA GLN A 90 9.14 -1.44 11.27
C GLN A 90 9.54 -2.05 9.93
N LEU A 91 9.82 -1.22 8.92
CA LEU A 91 10.11 -1.71 7.58
C LEU A 91 11.48 -2.37 7.52
N ALA A 92 12.55 -1.67 7.87
CA ALA A 92 13.93 -2.18 7.74
C ALA A 92 14.15 -3.51 8.48
N PRO A 93 13.65 -3.73 9.72
CA PRO A 93 13.73 -5.03 10.39
C PRO A 93 12.96 -6.16 9.70
N ALA A 94 11.93 -5.83 8.91
CA ALA A 94 11.11 -6.80 8.17
C ALA A 94 11.65 -7.11 6.77
N LEU A 95 12.66 -6.37 6.30
CA LEU A 95 13.31 -6.61 5.02
C LEU A 95 14.25 -7.81 5.08
N ARG A 96 14.45 -8.44 3.93
CA ARG A 96 15.42 -9.52 3.73
C ARG A 96 16.62 -8.97 2.95
N PRO A 97 17.87 -9.27 3.30
CA PRO A 97 19.02 -8.84 2.51
C PRO A 97 18.84 -9.17 1.02
N GLY A 98 19.11 -8.18 0.16
CA GLY A 98 18.89 -8.28 -1.28
C GLY A 98 17.50 -7.89 -1.75
N ASP A 99 16.59 -7.48 -0.86
CA ASP A 99 15.30 -6.91 -1.30
C ASP A 99 15.48 -5.59 -2.04
N VAL A 100 14.52 -5.30 -2.91
CA VAL A 100 14.40 -4.04 -3.64
C VAL A 100 13.12 -3.34 -3.19
N VAL A 101 13.29 -2.34 -2.33
CA VAL A 101 12.18 -1.52 -1.86
C VAL A 101 11.82 -0.50 -2.93
N VAL A 102 10.55 -0.46 -3.30
CA VAL A 102 10.03 0.47 -4.31
C VAL A 102 9.01 1.38 -3.63
N MET A 103 9.21 2.68 -3.73
CA MET A 103 8.31 3.71 -3.20
C MET A 103 7.89 4.66 -4.31
N ASP A 104 6.81 5.38 -4.11
CA ASP A 104 6.48 6.48 -4.99
C ASP A 104 7.48 7.64 -4.84
N ASN A 105 7.34 8.65 -5.66
CA ASN A 105 8.29 9.76 -5.75
C ASN A 105 7.90 10.96 -4.86
N LEU A 106 7.17 10.76 -3.74
CA LEU A 106 6.80 11.81 -2.82
C LEU A 106 8.00 12.34 -2.01
N ALA A 107 7.93 13.61 -1.64
CA ALA A 107 9.01 14.26 -0.89
C ALA A 107 9.21 13.65 0.53
N CYS A 108 8.14 13.16 1.15
CA CYS A 108 8.20 12.51 2.46
C CYS A 108 9.02 11.20 2.43
N HIS A 109 8.99 10.47 1.31
CA HIS A 109 9.76 9.23 1.12
C HIS A 109 11.27 9.48 0.85
N LYS A 110 11.63 10.71 0.49
CA LYS A 110 13.03 11.10 0.18
C LYS A 110 13.76 11.75 1.35
N ARG A 111 13.20 11.69 2.55
CA ARG A 111 13.87 12.26 3.73
C ARG A 111 15.16 11.54 4.06
N ALA A 112 16.09 12.31 4.64
CA ALA A 112 17.33 11.73 5.18
C ALA A 112 17.01 10.61 6.16
N GLY A 113 17.79 9.55 6.12
CA GLY A 113 17.62 8.35 6.95
C GLY A 113 16.69 7.28 6.38
N VAL A 114 15.80 7.59 5.41
CA VAL A 114 14.98 6.55 4.75
C VAL A 114 15.87 5.63 3.91
N ARG A 115 16.68 6.20 3.04
CA ARG A 115 17.62 5.44 2.19
C ARG A 115 18.65 4.69 3.03
N GLU A 116 19.25 5.37 4.00
CA GLU A 116 20.28 4.79 4.86
C GLU A 116 19.75 3.59 5.66
N ALA A 117 18.51 3.66 6.16
CA ALA A 117 17.90 2.55 6.89
C ALA A 117 17.67 1.32 5.99
N ILE A 118 17.23 1.53 4.75
CA ILE A 118 16.97 0.45 3.79
C ILE A 118 18.29 -0.14 3.30
N GLU A 119 19.26 0.69 2.92
CA GLU A 119 20.57 0.24 2.44
C GLU A 119 21.37 -0.42 3.59
N GLY A 120 21.24 0.08 4.83
CA GLY A 120 21.81 -0.53 6.02
C GLY A 120 21.25 -1.93 6.34
N ALA A 121 20.04 -2.24 5.88
CA ALA A 121 19.47 -3.59 5.94
C ALA A 121 19.94 -4.51 4.78
N GLY A 122 20.90 -4.08 3.97
CA GLY A 122 21.40 -4.83 2.81
C GLY A 122 20.44 -4.84 1.62
N CYS A 123 19.57 -3.84 1.51
CA CYS A 123 18.52 -3.72 0.51
C CYS A 123 18.77 -2.54 -0.43
N ARG A 124 18.05 -2.47 -1.55
CA ARG A 124 18.10 -1.35 -2.49
C ARG A 124 16.82 -0.54 -2.43
N LEU A 125 16.92 0.78 -2.59
CA LEU A 125 15.76 1.68 -2.70
C LEU A 125 15.64 2.22 -4.12
N LEU A 126 14.47 2.03 -4.71
CA LEU A 126 14.07 2.60 -6.01
C LEU A 126 12.83 3.49 -5.84
N TYR A 127 12.73 4.51 -6.67
CA TYR A 127 11.55 5.37 -6.73
C TYR A 127 10.83 5.19 -8.06
N LEU A 128 9.53 5.01 -8.00
CA LEU A 128 8.66 4.99 -9.18
C LEU A 128 8.75 6.32 -9.95
N PRO A 129 8.52 6.29 -11.26
CA PRO A 129 8.35 7.52 -12.01
C PRO A 129 7.18 8.34 -11.45
N PRO A 130 7.25 9.67 -11.49
CA PRO A 130 6.15 10.51 -11.03
C PRO A 130 4.83 10.15 -11.72
N TYR A 131 3.72 10.22 -10.97
CA TYR A 131 2.35 9.94 -11.46
C TYR A 131 2.20 8.57 -12.13
N SER A 132 2.70 7.52 -11.50
CA SER A 132 2.69 6.16 -12.05
C SER A 132 2.04 5.13 -11.11
N PRO A 133 0.78 5.33 -10.65
CA PRO A 133 0.11 4.39 -9.76
C PRO A 133 -0.14 3.02 -10.42
N ASP A 134 -0.22 2.98 -11.75
CA ASP A 134 -0.32 1.75 -12.54
C ASP A 134 0.92 0.84 -12.44
N LEU A 135 2.06 1.40 -12.06
CA LEU A 135 3.31 0.69 -11.80
C LEU A 135 3.49 0.35 -10.31
N ASN A 136 2.50 0.69 -9.47
CA ASN A 136 2.54 0.46 -8.03
C ASN A 136 1.50 -0.60 -7.62
N PRO A 137 1.86 -1.89 -7.52
CA PRO A 137 0.91 -2.97 -7.24
C PRO A 137 0.22 -2.88 -5.86
N ILE A 138 0.81 -2.16 -4.88
CA ILE A 138 0.20 -1.98 -3.55
C ILE A 138 -1.10 -1.17 -3.64
N GLU A 139 -1.28 -0.35 -4.66
CA GLU A 139 -2.52 0.40 -4.88
C GLU A 139 -3.72 -0.53 -5.14
N LEU A 140 -3.49 -1.68 -5.79
CA LEU A 140 -4.51 -2.71 -5.96
C LEU A 140 -4.88 -3.36 -4.62
N ALA A 141 -3.87 -3.66 -3.80
CA ALA A 141 -4.08 -4.15 -2.44
C ALA A 141 -4.85 -3.14 -1.58
N PHE A 142 -4.49 -1.87 -1.64
CA PHE A 142 -5.21 -0.80 -0.94
C PHE A 142 -6.63 -0.60 -1.45
N SER A 143 -6.88 -0.80 -2.73
CA SER A 143 -8.24 -0.79 -3.28
C SER A 143 -9.11 -1.90 -2.67
N LYS A 144 -8.60 -3.13 -2.57
CA LYS A 144 -9.28 -4.23 -1.87
C LYS A 144 -9.47 -3.91 -0.39
N LEU A 145 -8.42 -3.45 0.30
CA LEU A 145 -8.48 -3.07 1.70
C LEU A 145 -9.62 -2.06 1.95
N LYS A 146 -9.67 -0.99 1.15
CA LYS A 146 -10.74 0.02 1.25
C LYS A 146 -12.13 -0.55 0.99
N ALA A 147 -12.27 -1.51 0.08
CA ALA A 147 -13.54 -2.19 -0.16
C ALA A 147 -13.99 -3.00 1.05
N LEU A 148 -13.07 -3.73 1.70
CA LEU A 148 -13.34 -4.50 2.92
C LEU A 148 -13.67 -3.58 4.10
N LEU A 149 -12.96 -2.47 4.29
CA LEU A 149 -13.25 -1.47 5.30
C LEU A 149 -14.65 -0.85 5.13
N ARG A 150 -15.01 -0.50 3.90
CA ARG A 150 -16.36 0.02 3.58
C ARG A 150 -17.45 -1.02 3.82
N LYS A 151 -17.15 -2.29 3.56
CA LYS A 151 -18.10 -3.40 3.82
C LYS A 151 -18.33 -3.60 5.31
N ALA A 152 -17.28 -3.54 6.13
CA ALA A 152 -17.34 -3.70 7.57
C ALA A 152 -18.02 -2.51 8.25
N GLY A 153 -17.76 -1.29 7.81
CA GLY A 153 -18.44 -0.09 8.31
C GLY A 153 -18.11 0.26 9.74
N GLU A 154 -16.86 0.07 10.19
CA GLU A 154 -16.41 0.43 11.54
C GLU A 154 -16.58 1.93 11.82
N ARG A 155 -17.06 2.26 13.02
CA ARG A 155 -17.41 3.63 13.41
C ARG A 155 -16.55 4.20 14.54
N THR A 156 -15.66 3.40 15.11
CA THR A 156 -14.72 3.80 16.17
C THR A 156 -13.29 3.66 15.68
N VAL A 157 -12.38 4.48 16.20
CA VAL A 157 -10.94 4.39 15.87
C VAL A 157 -10.40 3.02 16.27
N ASP A 158 -10.67 2.56 17.49
CA ASP A 158 -10.20 1.26 17.98
C ASP A 158 -10.75 0.07 17.17
N GLY A 159 -12.02 0.15 16.75
CA GLY A 159 -12.62 -0.85 15.86
C GLY A 159 -11.94 -0.87 14.49
N LEU A 160 -11.69 0.31 13.93
CA LEU A 160 -11.00 0.47 12.65
C LEU A 160 -9.56 -0.07 12.70
N TRP A 161 -8.80 0.22 13.76
CA TRP A 161 -7.44 -0.27 13.93
C TRP A 161 -7.38 -1.79 14.10
N ARG A 162 -8.26 -2.36 14.95
CA ARG A 162 -8.38 -3.82 15.08
C ARG A 162 -8.78 -4.50 13.77
N LEU A 163 -9.67 -3.87 13.00
CA LEU A 163 -10.09 -4.38 11.70
C LEU A 163 -8.91 -4.34 10.70
N LEU A 164 -8.17 -3.23 10.60
CA LEU A 164 -6.99 -3.12 9.76
C LEU A 164 -5.98 -4.24 10.07
N GLY A 165 -5.70 -4.50 11.36
CA GLY A 165 -4.81 -5.59 11.78
C GLY A 165 -5.27 -6.97 11.28
N ARG A 166 -6.58 -7.27 11.34
CA ARG A 166 -7.13 -8.55 10.83
C ARG A 166 -7.13 -8.63 9.30
N LEU A 167 -7.35 -7.51 8.62
CA LEU A 167 -7.43 -7.49 7.17
C LEU A 167 -6.07 -7.67 6.48
N VAL A 168 -4.95 -7.54 7.20
CA VAL A 168 -3.62 -7.87 6.66
C VAL A 168 -3.54 -9.33 6.22
N ASP A 169 -4.20 -10.24 6.93
CA ASP A 169 -4.20 -11.67 6.62
C ASP A 169 -5.08 -12.05 5.42
N GLU A 170 -5.89 -11.10 4.92
CA GLU A 170 -6.76 -11.30 3.74
C GLU A 170 -6.01 -11.19 2.39
N PHE A 171 -4.68 -11.11 2.41
CA PHE A 171 -3.83 -10.98 1.23
C PHE A 171 -2.95 -12.23 1.04
N PRO A 172 -3.51 -13.33 0.52
CA PRO A 172 -2.75 -14.56 0.31
C PRO A 172 -1.68 -14.37 -0.79
N PRO A 173 -0.59 -15.16 -0.74
CA PRO A 173 0.55 -15.04 -1.67
C PRO A 173 0.16 -15.08 -3.15
N GLU A 174 -0.83 -15.89 -3.51
CA GLU A 174 -1.30 -15.99 -4.90
C GLU A 174 -1.89 -14.66 -5.39
N GLU A 175 -2.67 -13.99 -4.55
CA GLU A 175 -3.26 -12.70 -4.88
C GLU A 175 -2.20 -11.60 -4.95
N CYS A 176 -1.24 -11.60 -4.02
CA CYS A 176 -0.12 -10.64 -4.04
C CYS A 176 0.69 -10.78 -5.34
N ARG A 177 1.00 -12.00 -5.78
CA ARG A 177 1.67 -12.26 -7.06
C ARG A 177 0.86 -11.76 -8.25
N ARG A 178 -0.47 -11.87 -8.21
CA ARG A 178 -1.35 -11.33 -9.27
C ARG A 178 -1.28 -9.80 -9.33
N TYR A 179 -1.21 -9.11 -8.20
CA TYR A 179 -1.04 -7.65 -8.16
C TYR A 179 0.29 -7.24 -8.80
N LEU A 180 1.41 -7.89 -8.44
CA LEU A 180 2.70 -7.63 -9.04
C LEU A 180 2.65 -7.87 -10.56
N SER A 181 2.12 -9.02 -10.99
CA SER A 181 1.99 -9.38 -12.40
C SER A 181 1.12 -8.39 -13.19
N HIS A 182 0.01 -7.90 -12.59
CA HIS A 182 -0.87 -6.91 -13.20
C HIS A 182 -0.14 -5.59 -13.47
N SER A 183 0.71 -5.15 -12.54
CA SER A 183 1.54 -3.95 -12.69
C SER A 183 2.79 -4.17 -13.56
N GLY A 184 2.95 -5.37 -14.15
CA GLY A 184 4.02 -5.70 -15.11
C GLY A 184 5.23 -6.40 -14.52
N TYR A 185 5.29 -6.62 -13.20
CA TYR A 185 6.40 -7.34 -12.54
C TYR A 185 6.16 -8.85 -12.61
N ARG A 186 6.78 -9.51 -13.59
CA ARG A 186 6.64 -10.95 -13.85
C ARG A 186 7.99 -11.64 -13.70
N ALA A 187 7.97 -12.86 -13.17
CA ALA A 187 9.16 -13.69 -13.23
C ALA A 187 9.52 -13.95 -14.71
N THR A 188 10.76 -13.74 -15.07
CA THR A 188 11.26 -14.12 -16.39
C THR A 188 11.23 -15.65 -16.44
N PRO A 189 10.64 -16.29 -17.48
CA PRO A 189 10.77 -17.73 -17.65
C PRO A 189 12.27 -18.07 -17.77
N SER A 190 12.74 -18.95 -16.92
CA SER A 190 14.07 -19.56 -17.01
C SER A 190 14.17 -20.46 -18.22
#